data_a9b8cf1c9bf238f027eb6e41e7565539
#
_entry.id   a9b8cf1c9bf238f027eb6e41e7565539
#
_cell.length_a   1.000
_cell.length_b   1.000
_cell.length_c   1.000
_cell.angle_alpha   90.00
_cell.angle_beta   90.00
_cell.angle_gamma   90.00
#
_symmetry.space_group_name_H-M   'P 1'
#
loop_
_entity.id
_entity.type
_entity.pdbx_description
1 polymer ?
#
loop_
_entity_poly.entity_id
_entity_poly.type
_entity_poly.pdbx_seq_one_letter_code
_entity_poly.pdbx_strand_id
1 'polypeptide(L)'
;MKKPILLLIFFVAQYIADAQSLTENLVQGSKTLVELISVLKNKPSAATGKNTTDSCAVKQLADLCFKNSSTRNLAVSIYRRIEAAYEAQPFSVKVLPKKQECLYELRTGIYKYRIEADSGMVKLLVSEGEFKLQACDNMKREIRE
;
A
#
# COMPACT_ATOMS: atom_id res chain seq x y z
N MET A 1 -45.10 23.20 37.54
CA MET A 1 -43.94 22.34 37.30
C MET A 1 -43.69 22.18 35.77
N LYS A 2 -43.26 23.26 35.06
CA LYS A 2 -43.09 23.24 33.57
C LYS A 2 -41.72 23.83 33.11
N LYS A 3 -40.72 23.95 33.99
CA LYS A 3 -39.44 24.59 33.68
C LYS A 3 -38.29 23.67 33.18
N PRO A 4 -38.26 22.32 33.32
CA PRO A 4 -37.14 21.54 32.87
C PRO A 4 -37.11 21.27 31.36
N ILE A 5 -38.24 21.33 30.67
CA ILE A 5 -38.31 21.00 29.22
C ILE A 5 -37.66 22.08 28.36
N LEU A 6 -37.74 23.34 28.75
CA LEU A 6 -37.16 24.45 27.99
C LEU A 6 -35.60 24.42 28.01
N LEU A 7 -35.02 23.96 29.11
CA LEU A 7 -33.57 23.84 29.28
C LEU A 7 -32.99 22.72 28.45
N LEU A 8 -33.74 21.64 28.25
CA LEU A 8 -33.33 20.49 27.44
C LEU A 8 -33.31 20.82 25.95
N ILE A 9 -34.21 21.66 25.47
CA ILE A 9 -34.27 22.11 24.08
C ILE A 9 -33.03 23.00 23.75
N PHE A 10 -32.57 23.81 24.70
CA PHE A 10 -31.40 24.66 24.51
C PHE A 10 -30.10 23.86 24.39
N PHE A 11 -29.98 22.75 25.13
CA PHE A 11 -28.81 21.87 25.02
C PHE A 11 -28.72 21.11 23.69
N VAL A 12 -29.86 20.64 23.17
CA VAL A 12 -29.91 19.94 21.89
C VAL A 12 -29.57 20.87 20.72
N ALA A 13 -29.94 22.15 20.78
CA ALA A 13 -29.63 23.12 19.74
C ALA A 13 -28.14 23.43 19.63
N GLN A 14 -27.40 23.35 20.73
CA GLN A 14 -25.95 23.59 20.71
C GLN A 14 -25.16 22.41 20.06
N TYR A 15 -25.65 21.18 20.20
CA TYR A 15 -24.99 20.02 19.57
C TYR A 15 -25.17 19.97 18.04
N ILE A 16 -26.21 20.60 17.49
CA ILE A 16 -26.47 20.64 16.05
C ILE A 16 -25.54 21.66 15.35
N ALA A 17 -25.13 22.73 16.02
CA ALA A 17 -24.27 23.76 15.47
C ALA A 17 -22.84 23.26 15.25
N ASP A 18 -22.32 22.40 16.12
CA ASP A 18 -20.97 21.83 15.98
C ASP A 18 -20.86 20.75 14.89
N ALA A 19 -21.97 20.07 14.55
CA ALA A 19 -21.99 19.05 13.51
C ALA A 19 -21.85 19.61 12.08
N GLN A 20 -22.27 20.86 11.86
CA GLN A 20 -22.17 21.50 10.54
C GLN A 20 -20.72 21.95 10.19
N SER A 21 -19.94 22.30 11.18
CA SER A 21 -18.55 22.69 10.98
C SER A 21 -17.64 21.51 10.57
N LEU A 22 -17.97 20.32 11.01
CA LEU A 22 -17.22 19.09 10.70
C LEU A 22 -17.45 18.62 9.25
N THR A 23 -18.64 18.84 8.69
CA THR A 23 -18.95 18.43 7.32
C THR A 23 -18.32 19.36 6.26
N GLU A 24 -18.20 20.66 6.54
CA GLU A 24 -17.51 21.57 5.62
C GLU A 24 -16.00 21.29 5.50
N ASN A 25 -15.35 20.96 6.62
CA ASN A 25 -13.94 20.58 6.60
C ASN A 25 -13.69 19.24 5.90
N LEU A 26 -14.61 18.29 5.94
CA LEU A 26 -14.52 17.03 5.20
C LEU A 26 -14.69 17.21 3.69
N VAL A 27 -15.56 18.12 3.25
CA VAL A 27 -15.78 18.42 1.84
C VAL A 27 -14.58 19.14 1.22
N GLN A 28 -13.93 20.05 1.96
CA GLN A 28 -12.68 20.68 1.50
C GLN A 28 -11.50 19.72 1.45
N GLY A 29 -11.40 18.79 2.41
CA GLY A 29 -10.37 17.75 2.40
C GLY A 29 -10.50 16.78 1.21
N SER A 30 -11.73 16.48 0.78
CA SER A 30 -11.96 15.59 -0.36
C SER A 30 -11.62 16.22 -1.72
N LYS A 31 -11.77 17.54 -1.86
CA LYS A 31 -11.37 18.25 -3.09
C LYS A 31 -9.85 18.26 -3.28
N THR A 32 -9.08 18.45 -2.22
CA THR A 32 -7.60 18.38 -2.28
C THR A 32 -7.09 16.97 -2.56
N LEU A 33 -7.75 15.92 -2.05
CA LEU A 33 -7.39 14.54 -2.36
C LEU A 33 -7.67 14.17 -3.83
N VAL A 34 -8.78 14.64 -4.40
CA VAL A 34 -9.11 14.39 -5.81
C VAL A 34 -8.12 15.13 -6.74
N GLU A 35 -7.70 16.34 -6.39
CA GLU A 35 -6.66 17.05 -7.14
C GLU A 35 -5.29 16.38 -7.06
N LEU A 36 -4.89 15.90 -5.88
CA LEU A 36 -3.65 15.15 -5.72
C LEU A 36 -3.64 13.86 -6.55
N ILE A 37 -4.77 13.13 -6.59
CA ILE A 37 -4.89 11.91 -7.40
C ILE A 37 -4.84 12.23 -8.90
N SER A 38 -5.41 13.35 -9.34
CA SER A 38 -5.35 13.77 -10.75
C SER A 38 -3.95 14.17 -11.19
N VAL A 39 -3.16 14.78 -10.32
CA VAL A 39 -1.74 15.12 -10.59
C VAL A 39 -0.88 13.85 -10.65
N LEU A 40 -1.16 12.84 -9.82
CA LEU A 40 -0.46 11.56 -9.86
C LEU A 40 -0.83 10.72 -11.09
N LYS A 41 -2.06 10.87 -11.61
CA LYS A 41 -2.53 10.11 -12.79
C LYS A 41 -2.01 10.66 -14.12
N ASN A 42 -1.61 11.92 -14.14
CA ASN A 42 -1.07 12.63 -15.32
C ASN A 42 0.45 12.66 -15.34
N LYS A 43 1.14 11.65 -14.78
CA LYS A 43 2.56 11.49 -15.04
C LYS A 43 2.70 11.10 -16.53
N PRO A 44 3.15 12.00 -17.41
CA PRO A 44 3.36 11.63 -18.78
C PRO A 44 4.41 10.53 -18.84
N SER A 45 4.17 9.48 -19.60
CA SER A 45 5.21 8.59 -20.07
C SER A 45 6.19 9.43 -20.90
N ALA A 46 7.14 10.05 -20.23
CA ALA A 46 8.21 10.77 -20.90
C ALA A 46 9.14 9.74 -21.54
N ALA A 47 8.87 9.52 -22.81
CA ALA A 47 9.88 9.05 -23.74
C ALA A 47 11.05 10.07 -23.73
N THR A 48 12.26 9.55 -23.60
CA THR A 48 13.50 10.11 -24.17
C THR A 48 13.85 11.56 -23.81
N GLY A 49 14.69 11.73 -22.82
CA GLY A 49 15.37 13.02 -22.57
C GLY A 49 16.51 12.86 -21.57
N LYS A 50 17.70 12.90 -22.09
CA LYS A 50 19.03 12.87 -21.46
C LYS A 50 19.13 13.56 -20.11
N ASN A 51 19.89 12.91 -19.19
CA ASN A 51 20.52 13.52 -18.00
C ASN A 51 19.60 13.89 -16.82
N THR A 52 18.75 12.99 -16.39
CA THR A 52 18.40 12.88 -14.98
C THR A 52 19.19 11.75 -14.40
N THR A 53 20.10 12.02 -13.49
CA THR A 53 20.71 10.99 -12.62
C THR A 53 19.53 10.20 -12.07
N ASP A 54 19.37 8.93 -12.50
CA ASP A 54 18.22 8.12 -12.14
C ASP A 54 18.07 8.11 -10.62
N SER A 55 17.03 8.72 -10.11
CA SER A 55 16.84 8.89 -8.68
C SER A 55 16.79 7.54 -7.95
N CYS A 56 16.37 6.47 -8.64
CA CYS A 56 16.39 5.10 -8.14
C CYS A 56 17.82 4.57 -7.94
N ALA A 57 18.76 4.90 -8.85
CA ALA A 57 20.15 4.50 -8.72
C ALA A 57 20.84 5.19 -7.54
N VAL A 58 20.61 6.51 -7.38
CA VAL A 58 21.17 7.28 -6.27
C VAL A 58 20.60 6.81 -4.93
N LYS A 59 19.30 6.59 -4.85
CA LYS A 59 18.61 6.15 -3.63
C LYS A 59 18.73 4.65 -3.38
N GLN A 60 19.30 3.89 -4.32
CA GLN A 60 19.39 2.43 -4.24
C GLN A 60 18.02 1.78 -4.04
N LEU A 61 17.06 2.15 -4.88
CA LEU A 61 15.67 1.68 -4.82
C LEU A 61 15.32 0.80 -6.01
N ALA A 62 14.37 -0.11 -5.79
CA ALA A 62 13.83 -1.04 -6.78
C ALA A 62 12.35 -1.31 -6.51
N ASP A 63 11.63 -1.81 -7.53
CA ASP A 63 10.24 -2.20 -7.43
C ASP A 63 10.10 -3.72 -7.62
N LEU A 64 9.16 -4.31 -6.90
CA LEU A 64 8.87 -5.75 -6.96
C LEU A 64 7.37 -5.99 -7.05
N CYS A 65 6.95 -6.66 -8.12
CA CYS A 65 5.55 -6.99 -8.36
C CYS A 65 5.33 -8.51 -8.29
N PHE A 66 4.23 -8.91 -7.66
CA PHE A 66 3.75 -10.28 -7.62
C PHE A 66 2.44 -10.38 -8.38
N LYS A 67 2.39 -11.26 -9.40
CA LYS A 67 1.19 -11.58 -10.14
C LYS A 67 0.68 -12.94 -9.70
N ASN A 68 -0.54 -12.98 -9.20
CA ASN A 68 -1.19 -14.21 -8.80
C ASN A 68 -1.99 -14.78 -10.00
N SER A 69 -1.50 -15.85 -10.59
CA SER A 69 -2.19 -16.58 -11.68
C SER A 69 -3.03 -17.74 -11.17
N SER A 70 -3.05 -17.99 -9.85
CA SER A 70 -3.87 -19.02 -9.21
C SER A 70 -5.32 -18.57 -8.97
N THR A 71 -6.12 -19.45 -8.38
CA THR A 71 -7.50 -19.20 -7.98
C THR A 71 -7.66 -18.84 -6.50
N ARG A 72 -6.56 -18.88 -5.73
CA ARG A 72 -6.55 -18.64 -4.28
C ARG A 72 -6.04 -17.24 -3.93
N ASN A 73 -6.44 -16.74 -2.77
CA ASN A 73 -5.80 -15.57 -2.19
C ASN A 73 -4.39 -15.94 -1.72
N LEU A 74 -3.41 -15.12 -2.05
CA LEU A 74 -2.03 -15.32 -1.63
C LEU A 74 -1.60 -14.21 -0.67
N ALA A 75 -0.91 -14.60 0.40
CA ALA A 75 -0.18 -13.71 1.27
C ALA A 75 1.32 -13.84 0.93
N VAL A 76 1.92 -12.74 0.51
CA VAL A 76 3.35 -12.67 0.20
C VAL A 76 4.04 -11.88 1.28
N SER A 77 5.04 -12.46 1.91
CA SER A 77 5.90 -11.82 2.90
C SER A 77 7.33 -11.81 2.38
N ILE A 78 7.98 -10.65 2.42
CA ILE A 78 9.39 -10.51 2.06
C ILE A 78 10.19 -9.97 3.23
N TYR A 79 11.35 -10.52 3.47
CA TYR A 79 12.24 -10.19 4.57
C TYR A 79 13.58 -9.74 3.99
N ARG A 80 14.00 -8.53 4.29
CA ARG A 80 15.30 -8.04 3.86
C ARG A 80 16.40 -8.66 4.70
N ARG A 81 17.51 -9.03 4.05
CA ARG A 81 18.71 -9.49 4.73
C ARG A 81 19.53 -8.29 5.19
N ILE A 82 19.84 -8.25 6.48
CA ILE A 82 20.76 -7.29 7.08
C ILE A 82 21.92 -8.10 7.65
N GLU A 83 23.10 -7.90 7.07
CA GLU A 83 24.31 -8.68 7.40
C GLU A 83 24.07 -10.20 7.23
N ALA A 84 24.03 -10.95 8.33
CA ALA A 84 23.86 -12.40 8.35
C ALA A 84 22.42 -12.85 8.68
N ALA A 85 21.51 -11.95 9.03
CA ALA A 85 20.14 -12.25 9.46
C ALA A 85 19.09 -11.57 8.58
N TYR A 86 17.85 -12.06 8.66
CA TYR A 86 16.69 -11.42 8.05
C TYR A 86 15.97 -10.53 9.06
N GLU A 87 15.38 -9.43 8.57
CA GLU A 87 14.53 -8.57 9.39
C GLU A 87 13.39 -9.38 10.01
N ALA A 88 13.07 -9.10 11.29
CA ALA A 88 12.00 -9.80 12.01
C ALA A 88 10.61 -9.46 11.45
N GLN A 89 10.43 -8.23 10.95
CA GLN A 89 9.17 -7.77 10.38
C GLN A 89 9.25 -7.78 8.85
N PRO A 90 8.38 -8.55 8.17
CA PRO A 90 8.31 -8.57 6.72
C PRO A 90 7.53 -7.38 6.15
N PHE A 91 7.85 -7.02 4.92
CA PHE A 91 6.90 -6.34 4.05
C PHE A 91 5.90 -7.39 3.56
N SER A 92 4.61 -7.16 3.79
CA SER A 92 3.58 -8.12 3.44
C SER A 92 2.54 -7.51 2.51
N VAL A 93 2.14 -8.28 1.49
CA VAL A 93 1.10 -7.89 0.54
C VAL A 93 0.16 -9.06 0.28
N LYS A 94 -1.14 -8.78 0.18
CA LYS A 94 -2.16 -9.76 -0.20
C LYS A 94 -2.44 -9.62 -1.70
N VAL A 95 -2.24 -10.70 -2.44
CA VAL A 95 -2.45 -10.74 -3.88
C VAL A 95 -3.69 -11.60 -4.18
N LEU A 96 -4.75 -10.93 -4.63
CA LEU A 96 -6.01 -11.60 -4.98
C LEU A 96 -5.85 -12.46 -6.24
N PRO A 97 -6.74 -13.44 -6.48
CA PRO A 97 -6.72 -14.26 -7.70
C PRO A 97 -6.72 -13.42 -8.96
N LYS A 98 -5.86 -13.77 -9.91
CA LYS A 98 -5.70 -13.09 -11.21
C LYS A 98 -5.33 -11.60 -11.12
N LYS A 99 -4.87 -11.13 -9.97
CA LYS A 99 -4.42 -9.76 -9.75
C LYS A 99 -2.89 -9.69 -9.61
N GLN A 100 -2.38 -8.48 -9.71
CA GLN A 100 -0.99 -8.13 -9.48
C GLN A 100 -0.94 -7.04 -8.41
N GLU A 101 0.00 -7.19 -7.48
CA GLU A 101 0.30 -6.21 -6.45
C GLU A 101 1.80 -5.93 -6.45
N CYS A 102 2.16 -4.68 -6.20
CA CYS A 102 3.55 -4.23 -6.25
C CYS A 102 3.97 -3.59 -4.93
N LEU A 103 5.20 -3.85 -4.56
CA LEU A 103 5.94 -3.17 -3.52
C LEU A 103 6.92 -2.22 -4.20
N TYR A 104 6.81 -0.95 -3.89
CA TYR A 104 7.59 0.12 -4.50
C TYR A 104 8.67 0.61 -3.55
N GLU A 105 9.73 1.18 -4.13
CA GLU A 105 10.81 1.85 -3.38
C GLU A 105 11.49 0.93 -2.35
N LEU A 106 11.60 -0.35 -2.65
CA LEU A 106 12.37 -1.29 -1.84
C LEU A 106 13.86 -0.97 -1.97
N ARG A 107 14.58 -0.97 -0.86
CA ARG A 107 16.04 -0.82 -0.89
C ARG A 107 16.69 -2.00 -1.59
N THR A 108 17.79 -1.77 -2.30
CA THR A 108 18.58 -2.86 -2.87
C THR A 108 19.08 -3.82 -1.80
N GLY A 109 19.26 -5.08 -2.16
CA GLY A 109 19.74 -6.10 -1.24
C GLY A 109 19.25 -7.50 -1.54
N ILE A 110 19.51 -8.41 -0.62
CA ILE A 110 19.04 -9.78 -0.67
C ILE A 110 17.75 -9.86 0.18
N TYR A 111 16.76 -10.53 -0.38
CA TYR A 111 15.47 -10.74 0.24
C TYR A 111 15.11 -12.22 0.27
N LYS A 112 14.56 -12.68 1.39
CA LYS A 112 13.82 -13.93 1.48
C LYS A 112 12.34 -13.64 1.22
N TYR A 113 11.68 -14.44 0.40
CA TYR A 113 10.23 -14.39 0.24
C TYR A 113 9.58 -15.65 0.76
N ARG A 114 8.34 -15.50 1.21
CA ARG A 114 7.44 -16.59 1.60
C ARG A 114 6.06 -16.29 1.07
N ILE A 115 5.49 -17.23 0.34
CA ILE A 115 4.18 -17.12 -0.28
C ILE A 115 3.29 -18.20 0.32
N GLU A 116 2.17 -17.77 0.91
CA GLU A 116 1.20 -18.64 1.54
C GLU A 116 -0.16 -18.47 0.87
N ALA A 117 -0.87 -19.55 0.61
CA ALA A 117 -2.27 -19.53 0.21
C ALA A 117 -3.15 -19.46 1.46
N ASP A 118 -4.11 -18.57 1.44
CA ASP A 118 -5.12 -18.42 2.50
C ASP A 118 -6.31 -19.31 2.15
N SER A 119 -6.47 -20.42 2.88
CA SER A 119 -7.62 -21.32 2.76
C SER A 119 -8.61 -21.17 3.93
N GLY A 120 -8.64 -20.01 4.58
CA GLY A 120 -9.53 -19.64 5.68
C GLY A 120 -9.02 -20.07 7.05
N MET A 121 -8.87 -21.35 7.34
CA MET A 121 -8.40 -21.84 8.65
C MET A 121 -6.90 -22.16 8.68
N VAL A 122 -6.29 -22.43 7.53
CA VAL A 122 -4.90 -22.89 7.45
C VAL A 122 -4.17 -22.10 6.36
N LYS A 123 -2.99 -21.60 6.68
CA LYS A 123 -2.06 -21.03 5.70
C LYS A 123 -1.21 -22.15 5.11
N LEU A 124 -1.30 -22.34 3.82
CA LEU A 124 -0.55 -23.34 3.09
C LEU A 124 0.66 -22.67 2.42
N LEU A 125 1.86 -23.14 2.75
CA LEU A 125 3.06 -22.67 2.08
C LEU A 125 3.02 -23.09 0.60
N VAL A 126 3.07 -22.10 -0.29
CA VAL A 126 3.08 -22.29 -1.75
C VAL A 126 4.51 -22.27 -2.27
N SER A 127 5.31 -21.29 -1.83
CA SER A 127 6.69 -21.13 -2.28
C SER A 127 7.48 -20.30 -1.28
N GLU A 128 8.77 -20.58 -1.16
CA GLU A 128 9.73 -19.73 -0.46
C GLU A 128 11.07 -19.75 -1.19
N GLY A 129 11.89 -18.76 -0.95
CA GLY A 129 13.22 -18.67 -1.55
C GLY A 129 13.86 -17.31 -1.34
N GLU A 130 14.96 -17.10 -2.02
CA GLU A 130 15.71 -15.84 -1.97
C GLU A 130 15.80 -15.20 -3.35
N PHE A 131 15.98 -13.89 -3.38
CA PHE A 131 16.28 -13.11 -4.58
C PHE A 131 17.10 -11.87 -4.21
N LYS A 132 17.76 -11.32 -5.20
CA LYS A 132 18.52 -10.07 -5.07
C LYS A 132 17.82 -8.98 -5.88
N LEU A 133 17.60 -7.80 -5.26
CA LEU A 133 17.19 -6.58 -5.93
C LEU A 133 18.40 -5.67 -6.15
N GLN A 134 18.54 -5.19 -7.37
CA GLN A 134 19.53 -4.18 -7.74
C GLN A 134 18.85 -2.82 -7.90
N ALA A 135 19.64 -1.76 -7.93
CA ALA A 135 19.10 -0.42 -8.13
C ALA A 135 18.36 -0.32 -9.47
N CYS A 136 17.18 0.31 -9.44
CA CYS A 136 16.30 0.49 -10.58
C CYS A 136 15.69 -0.80 -11.17
N ASP A 137 15.83 -1.94 -10.48
CA ASP A 137 15.12 -3.16 -10.88
C ASP A 137 13.59 -2.93 -10.83
N ASN A 138 12.91 -3.47 -11.83
CA ASN A 138 11.46 -3.64 -11.83
C ASN A 138 11.16 -5.13 -12.01
N MET A 139 11.30 -5.87 -10.91
CA MET A 139 11.15 -7.32 -10.92
C MET A 139 9.68 -7.72 -10.88
N LYS A 140 9.30 -8.67 -11.73
CA LYS A 140 7.96 -9.27 -11.73
C LYS A 140 8.06 -10.75 -11.48
N ARG A 141 7.30 -11.25 -10.51
CA ARG A 141 7.16 -12.67 -10.19
C ARG A 141 5.74 -13.13 -10.42
N GLU A 142 5.57 -14.11 -11.27
CA GLU A 142 4.29 -14.78 -11.47
C GLU A 142 4.23 -16.04 -10.61
N ILE A 143 3.14 -16.17 -9.84
CA ILE A 143 2.86 -17.31 -8.97
C ILE A 143 1.77 -18.12 -9.65
N ARG A 144 2.08 -19.38 -9.97
CA ARG A 144 1.18 -20.35 -10.59
C ARG A 144 0.93 -21.49 -9.60
N GLU A 145 -0.22 -22.11 -9.70
CA GLU A 145 -0.50 -23.41 -9.03
C GLU A 145 0.19 -24.55 -9.75
#